data_d9ed4a873427d1be452526289d145c10
#
_entry.id   d9ed4a873427d1be452526289d145c10
#
_cell.length_a   1.000
_cell.length_b   1.000
_cell.length_c   1.000
_cell.angle_alpha   90.00
_cell.angle_beta   90.00
_cell.angle_gamma   90.00
#
_symmetry.space_group_name_H-M   'P 1'
#
loop_
_entity.id
_entity.type
_entity.pdbx_description
1 polymer ?
#
loop_
_entity_poly.entity_id
_entity_poly.type
_entity_poly.pdbx_seq_one_letter_code
_entity_poly.pdbx_strand_id
1 'polypeptide(L)'
;MEVLDQVFKKEQFKDNSQRAKNVIYAFYGICIVNLIAIVSDYMQISLLKDYNAGILVEDSKAESNDFRQMIIGLLQSVLFITTAILFLVWFYRAYRNLHVTLGQKRMSYGKNMSVWGFLIPIMSLFVPYQITKEITTKNQRLLHKIFPDFKNITSYTLIGFWWATFIITNFVENFAFRTIFKTDTIDELITSTQAYLVTDILDIIASVLAILLVMQVSKEENLLFENFHLYTPRH
;
A
#
# COMPACT_ATOMS: atom_id res chain seq x y z
N MET A 1 3.28 39.13 -14.94
CA MET A 1 2.15 38.27 -14.48
C MET A 1 2.53 36.79 -14.45
N GLU A 2 3.19 36.28 -15.49
CA GLU A 2 3.60 34.86 -15.60
C GLU A 2 4.61 34.41 -14.53
N VAL A 3 5.61 35.23 -14.21
CA VAL A 3 6.61 34.95 -13.16
C VAL A 3 5.96 34.88 -11.78
N LEU A 4 5.02 35.78 -11.48
CA LEU A 4 4.28 35.74 -10.21
C LEU A 4 3.39 34.49 -10.10
N ASP A 5 2.73 34.06 -11.18
CA ASP A 5 1.90 32.86 -11.21
C ASP A 5 2.75 31.58 -11.02
N GLN A 6 3.99 31.57 -11.54
CA GLN A 6 4.95 30.48 -11.29
C GLN A 6 5.45 30.45 -9.84
N VAL A 7 5.74 31.60 -9.24
CA VAL A 7 6.14 31.70 -7.84
C VAL A 7 5.02 31.22 -6.93
N PHE A 8 3.77 31.64 -7.16
CA PHE A 8 2.60 31.17 -6.42
C PHE A 8 2.37 29.67 -6.55
N LYS A 9 2.55 29.09 -7.75
CA LYS A 9 2.42 27.65 -7.95
C LYS A 9 3.54 26.87 -7.26
N LYS A 10 4.77 27.38 -7.25
CA LYS A 10 5.90 26.77 -6.53
C LYS A 10 5.67 26.75 -5.03
N GLU A 11 5.15 27.82 -4.44
CA GLU A 11 4.83 27.88 -3.00
C GLU A 11 3.74 26.89 -2.59
N GLN A 12 2.83 26.54 -3.51
CA GLN A 12 1.75 25.59 -3.28
C GLN A 12 2.15 24.12 -3.53
N PHE A 13 3.15 23.87 -4.38
CA PHE A 13 3.75 22.54 -4.56
C PHE A 13 4.62 22.23 -3.34
N LYS A 14 4.28 21.20 -2.60
CA LYS A 14 4.93 20.89 -1.33
C LYS A 14 5.70 19.59 -1.41
N ASP A 15 6.86 19.57 -0.79
CA ASP A 15 7.67 18.36 -0.62
C ASP A 15 6.84 17.22 0.01
N ASN A 16 7.00 16.04 -0.56
CA ASN A 16 6.33 14.80 -0.15
C ASN A 16 7.31 13.69 0.26
N SER A 17 8.60 13.98 0.21
CA SER A 17 9.69 13.01 0.42
C SER A 17 9.64 12.34 1.80
N GLN A 18 9.38 13.13 2.86
CA GLN A 18 9.29 12.58 4.22
C GLN A 18 8.07 11.66 4.38
N ARG A 19 6.94 11.98 3.73
CA ARG A 19 5.76 11.10 3.74
C ARG A 19 6.03 9.79 3.04
N ALA A 20 6.70 9.84 1.89
CA ALA A 20 7.13 8.64 1.16
C ALA A 20 8.02 7.74 2.03
N LYS A 21 9.03 8.31 2.72
CA LYS A 21 9.89 7.55 3.64
C LYS A 21 9.08 6.88 4.76
N ASN A 22 8.16 7.61 5.38
CA ASN A 22 7.32 7.07 6.45
C ASN A 22 6.47 5.88 5.96
N VAL A 23 5.87 5.98 4.77
CA VAL A 23 5.11 4.90 4.15
C VAL A 23 6.00 3.68 3.87
N ILE A 24 7.19 3.89 3.30
CA ILE A 24 8.14 2.81 3.01
C ILE A 24 8.54 2.08 4.28
N TYR A 25 8.88 2.81 5.36
CA TYR A 25 9.22 2.19 6.65
C TYR A 25 8.05 1.43 7.26
N ALA A 26 6.80 1.93 7.11
CA ALA A 26 5.62 1.22 7.58
C ALA A 26 5.40 -0.10 6.81
N PHE A 27 5.60 -0.11 5.49
CA PHE A 27 5.56 -1.35 4.70
C PHE A 27 6.68 -2.33 5.07
N TYR A 28 7.89 -1.87 5.39
CA TYR A 28 8.92 -2.75 5.93
C TYR A 28 8.48 -3.37 7.27
N GLY A 29 7.82 -2.59 8.12
CA GLY A 29 7.23 -3.11 9.36
C GLY A 29 6.21 -4.24 9.10
N ILE A 30 5.31 -4.06 8.13
CA ILE A 30 4.36 -5.10 7.69
C ILE A 30 5.11 -6.35 7.21
N CYS A 31 6.11 -6.21 6.34
CA CYS A 31 6.88 -7.36 5.86
C CYS A 31 7.53 -8.14 7.02
N ILE A 32 8.11 -7.45 8.01
CA ILE A 32 8.75 -8.10 9.15
C ILE A 32 7.73 -8.84 10.01
N VAL A 33 6.59 -8.22 10.32
CA VAL A 33 5.57 -8.84 11.17
C VAL A 33 4.89 -10.00 10.46
N ASN A 34 4.64 -9.92 9.15
CA ASN A 34 4.09 -11.04 8.38
C ASN A 34 5.08 -12.21 8.27
N LEU A 35 6.39 -11.96 8.18
CA LEU A 35 7.38 -13.05 8.28
C LEU A 35 7.33 -13.76 9.64
N ILE A 36 7.16 -13.01 10.74
CA ILE A 36 6.98 -13.58 12.09
C ILE A 36 5.65 -14.35 12.16
N ALA A 37 4.58 -13.80 11.58
CA ALA A 37 3.27 -14.44 11.52
C ALA A 37 3.32 -15.78 10.78
N ILE A 38 3.97 -15.86 9.62
CA ILE A 38 4.15 -17.10 8.84
C ILE A 38 4.81 -18.20 9.70
N VAL A 39 5.87 -17.85 10.45
CA VAL A 39 6.54 -18.82 11.34
C VAL A 39 5.59 -19.25 12.47
N SER A 40 4.86 -18.29 13.05
CA SER A 40 3.89 -18.54 14.12
C SER A 40 2.72 -19.42 13.65
N ASP A 41 2.19 -19.18 12.47
CA ASP A 41 1.13 -19.97 11.87
C ASP A 41 1.56 -21.41 11.59
N TYR A 42 2.80 -21.59 11.10
CA TYR A 42 3.37 -22.92 10.94
C TYR A 42 3.44 -23.67 12.26
N MET A 43 3.88 -23.00 13.35
CA MET A 43 3.91 -23.59 14.70
C MET A 43 2.51 -23.95 15.19
N GLN A 44 1.51 -23.09 14.95
CA GLN A 44 0.11 -23.36 15.30
C GLN A 44 -0.45 -24.55 14.55
N ILE A 45 -0.23 -24.63 13.23
CA ILE A 45 -0.70 -25.76 12.42
C ILE A 45 -0.06 -27.07 12.91
N SER A 46 1.22 -27.06 13.29
CA SER A 46 1.90 -28.23 13.85
C SER A 46 1.25 -28.68 15.17
N LEU A 47 1.01 -27.75 16.10
CA LEU A 47 0.38 -28.01 17.38
C LEU A 47 -1.05 -28.55 17.22
N LEU A 48 -1.83 -27.98 16.31
CA LEU A 48 -3.20 -28.44 16.03
C LEU A 48 -3.24 -29.84 15.40
N LYS A 49 -2.24 -30.17 14.54
CA LYS A 49 -2.12 -31.52 13.98
C LYS A 49 -1.74 -32.56 15.02
N ASP A 50 -0.83 -32.22 15.96
CA ASP A 50 -0.45 -33.10 17.07
C ASP A 50 -1.68 -33.41 17.94
N TYR A 51 -2.48 -32.39 18.26
CA TYR A 51 -3.72 -32.54 19.01
C TYR A 51 -4.74 -33.42 18.27
N ASN A 52 -4.92 -33.22 16.97
CA ASN A 52 -5.84 -33.99 16.12
C ASN A 52 -5.39 -35.45 15.97
N ALA A 53 -4.08 -35.72 16.08
CA ALA A 53 -3.50 -37.07 16.10
C ALA A 53 -3.61 -37.77 17.48
N GLY A 54 -4.23 -37.14 18.48
CA GLY A 54 -4.35 -37.69 19.85
C GLY A 54 -3.07 -37.58 20.67
N ILE A 55 -2.09 -36.79 20.24
CA ILE A 55 -0.87 -36.54 21.02
C ILE A 55 -1.24 -35.55 22.14
N LEU A 56 -0.85 -35.91 23.38
CA LEU A 56 -1.09 -35.06 24.55
C LEU A 56 -0.36 -33.71 24.37
N VAL A 57 -1.12 -32.63 24.21
CA VAL A 57 -0.61 -31.28 24.24
C VAL A 57 -0.85 -30.70 25.63
N GLU A 58 0.19 -30.21 26.29
CA GLU A 58 0.05 -29.52 27.58
C GLU A 58 -0.77 -28.22 27.42
N ASP A 59 -1.67 -27.97 28.36
CA ASP A 59 -2.51 -26.76 28.35
C ASP A 59 -1.65 -25.48 28.29
N SER A 60 -0.51 -25.46 28.99
CA SER A 60 0.46 -24.38 28.96
C SER A 60 1.00 -24.05 27.55
N LYS A 61 1.15 -25.06 26.68
CA LYS A 61 1.59 -24.90 25.30
C LYS A 61 0.46 -24.30 24.44
N ALA A 62 -0.77 -24.76 24.66
CA ALA A 62 -1.93 -24.23 23.97
C ALA A 62 -2.17 -22.76 24.32
N GLU A 63 -2.18 -22.40 25.61
CA GLU A 63 -2.30 -21.03 26.08
C GLU A 63 -1.18 -20.11 25.55
N SER A 64 0.06 -20.58 25.55
CA SER A 64 1.20 -19.82 25.02
C SER A 64 1.07 -19.59 23.50
N ASN A 65 0.56 -20.58 22.77
CA ASN A 65 0.26 -20.45 21.34
C ASN A 65 -0.80 -19.38 21.08
N ASP A 66 -1.92 -19.44 21.81
CA ASP A 66 -3.04 -18.52 21.64
C ASP A 66 -2.63 -17.09 21.99
N PHE A 67 -1.87 -16.90 23.06
CA PHE A 67 -1.32 -15.60 23.43
C PHE A 67 -0.38 -15.05 22.34
N ARG A 68 0.50 -15.89 21.78
CA ARG A 68 1.39 -15.50 20.69
C ARG A 68 0.59 -15.06 19.47
N GLN A 69 -0.41 -15.82 19.05
CA GLN A 69 -1.27 -15.49 17.90
C GLN A 69 -2.03 -14.17 18.13
N MET A 70 -2.58 -13.98 19.33
CA MET A 70 -3.27 -12.74 19.69
C MET A 70 -2.35 -11.53 19.58
N ILE A 71 -1.11 -11.60 20.09
CA ILE A 71 -0.15 -10.49 20.05
C ILE A 71 0.26 -10.18 18.59
N ILE A 72 0.53 -11.20 17.78
CA ILE A 72 0.90 -11.03 16.38
C ILE A 72 -0.26 -10.39 15.61
N GLY A 73 -1.47 -10.91 15.74
CA GLY A 73 -2.65 -10.36 15.08
C GLY A 73 -2.96 -8.90 15.48
N LEU A 74 -2.74 -8.55 16.75
CA LEU A 74 -2.86 -7.16 17.21
C LEU A 74 -1.81 -6.26 16.55
N LEU A 75 -0.55 -6.70 16.49
CA LEU A 75 0.53 -5.95 15.85
C LEU A 75 0.28 -5.78 14.35
N GLN A 76 -0.15 -6.83 13.64
CA GLN A 76 -0.54 -6.76 12.24
C GLN A 76 -1.65 -5.73 12.03
N SER A 77 -2.71 -5.75 12.84
CA SER A 77 -3.84 -4.82 12.75
C SER A 77 -3.41 -3.37 12.94
N VAL A 78 -2.59 -3.08 13.95
CA VAL A 78 -2.09 -1.72 14.23
C VAL A 78 -1.19 -1.24 13.10
N LEU A 79 -0.28 -2.08 12.60
CA LEU A 79 0.61 -1.73 11.50
C LEU A 79 -0.15 -1.53 10.20
N PHE A 80 -1.14 -2.37 9.90
CA PHE A 80 -2.00 -2.22 8.72
C PHE A 80 -2.72 -0.87 8.71
N ILE A 81 -3.41 -0.52 9.81
CA ILE A 81 -4.13 0.76 9.93
C ILE A 81 -3.15 1.93 9.79
N THR A 82 -2.02 1.87 10.47
CA THR A 82 -0.99 2.91 10.43
C THR A 82 -0.46 3.10 9.00
N THR A 83 -0.13 2.00 8.32
CA THR A 83 0.38 2.01 6.95
C THR A 83 -0.66 2.55 5.98
N ALA A 84 -1.93 2.14 6.11
CA ALA A 84 -3.02 2.65 5.29
C ALA A 84 -3.18 4.17 5.44
N ILE A 85 -3.15 4.70 6.66
CA ILE A 85 -3.23 6.15 6.90
C ILE A 85 -2.03 6.87 6.28
N LEU A 86 -0.81 6.40 6.53
CA LEU A 86 0.41 7.01 5.99
C LEU A 86 0.41 6.99 4.46
N PHE A 87 -0.02 5.88 3.85
CA PHE A 87 -0.13 5.73 2.40
C PHE A 87 -1.15 6.73 1.83
N LEU A 88 -2.34 6.84 2.41
CA LEU A 88 -3.37 7.78 1.97
C LEU A 88 -2.91 9.24 2.09
N VAL A 89 -2.17 9.60 3.14
CA VAL A 89 -1.62 10.95 3.34
C VAL A 89 -0.56 11.26 2.28
N TRP A 90 0.33 10.32 1.97
CA TRP A 90 1.31 10.45 0.88
C TRP A 90 0.63 10.56 -0.48
N PHE A 91 -0.30 9.66 -0.77
CA PHE A 91 -1.00 9.58 -2.06
C PHE A 91 -1.86 10.82 -2.35
N TYR A 92 -2.58 11.29 -1.32
CA TYR A 92 -3.32 12.56 -1.41
C TYR A 92 -2.39 13.73 -1.72
N ARG A 93 -1.22 13.80 -1.08
CA ARG A 93 -0.25 14.86 -1.33
C ARG A 93 0.28 14.81 -2.75
N ALA A 94 0.67 13.63 -3.25
CA ALA A 94 1.15 13.44 -4.62
C ALA A 94 0.09 13.90 -5.63
N TYR A 95 -1.16 13.51 -5.45
CA TYR A 95 -2.24 13.91 -6.35
C TYR A 95 -2.59 15.41 -6.25
N ARG A 96 -2.56 15.97 -5.03
CA ARG A 96 -2.75 17.41 -4.81
C ARG A 96 -1.66 18.25 -5.48
N ASN A 97 -0.41 17.82 -5.43
CA ASN A 97 0.70 18.51 -6.09
C ASN A 97 0.47 18.63 -7.60
N LEU A 98 -0.05 17.60 -8.25
CA LEU A 98 -0.46 17.68 -9.66
C LEU A 98 -1.61 18.66 -9.91
N HIS A 99 -2.61 18.70 -9.02
CA HIS A 99 -3.71 19.67 -9.13
C HIS A 99 -3.22 21.12 -9.07
N VAL A 100 -2.25 21.38 -8.19
CA VAL A 100 -1.61 22.72 -8.10
C VAL A 100 -0.85 23.05 -9.38
N THR A 101 -0.11 22.07 -9.93
CA THR A 101 0.72 22.30 -11.12
C THR A 101 -0.11 22.47 -12.39
N LEU A 102 -1.11 21.61 -12.60
CA LEU A 102 -1.84 21.51 -13.88
C LEU A 102 -3.21 22.18 -13.86
N GLY A 103 -3.78 22.39 -12.66
CA GLY A 103 -5.16 22.86 -12.47
C GLY A 103 -6.21 21.74 -12.57
N GLN A 104 -7.33 21.93 -11.88
CA GLN A 104 -8.42 20.95 -11.77
C GLN A 104 -8.97 20.48 -13.12
N LYS A 105 -9.09 21.39 -14.11
CA LYS A 105 -9.67 21.08 -15.44
C LYS A 105 -8.86 20.05 -16.24
N ARG A 106 -7.59 19.84 -15.87
CA ARG A 106 -6.68 18.89 -16.52
C ARG A 106 -6.55 17.56 -15.77
N MET A 107 -7.35 17.37 -14.72
CA MET A 107 -7.33 16.17 -13.88
C MET A 107 -8.60 15.36 -14.08
N SER A 108 -8.48 14.03 -14.06
CA SER A 108 -9.62 13.11 -14.25
C SER A 108 -10.55 13.11 -13.05
N TYR A 109 -9.99 13.31 -11.85
CA TYR A 109 -10.73 13.29 -10.58
C TYR A 109 -10.43 14.53 -9.73
N GLY A 110 -11.32 14.87 -8.80
CA GLY A 110 -11.03 15.82 -7.74
C GLY A 110 -9.97 15.29 -6.77
N LYS A 111 -9.16 16.17 -6.18
CA LYS A 111 -8.06 15.80 -5.28
C LYS A 111 -8.47 14.83 -4.15
N ASN A 112 -9.69 14.97 -3.61
CA ASN A 112 -10.19 14.14 -2.52
C ASN A 112 -10.49 12.70 -2.95
N MET A 113 -10.66 12.43 -4.24
CA MET A 113 -10.87 11.07 -4.77
C MET A 113 -9.64 10.18 -4.60
N SER A 114 -8.47 10.76 -4.38
CA SER A 114 -7.29 9.98 -3.98
C SER A 114 -7.43 9.29 -2.62
N VAL A 115 -8.36 9.74 -1.76
CA VAL A 115 -8.70 9.09 -0.49
C VAL A 115 -10.02 8.33 -0.62
N TRP A 116 -11.09 9.01 -1.07
CA TRP A 116 -12.41 8.39 -1.18
C TRP A 116 -12.45 7.21 -2.16
N GLY A 117 -11.57 7.23 -3.18
CA GLY A 117 -11.44 6.13 -4.13
C GLY A 117 -11.03 4.80 -3.48
N PHE A 118 -10.33 4.79 -2.35
CA PHE A 118 -10.02 3.58 -1.59
C PHE A 118 -11.14 3.17 -0.64
N LEU A 119 -11.93 4.12 -0.13
CA LEU A 119 -12.93 3.86 0.91
C LEU A 119 -14.29 3.45 0.35
N ILE A 120 -14.62 3.84 -0.88
CA ILE A 120 -15.89 3.50 -1.51
C ILE A 120 -15.74 2.16 -2.25
N PRO A 121 -16.47 1.09 -1.87
CA PRO A 121 -16.19 -0.29 -2.32
C PRO A 121 -16.10 -0.46 -3.84
N ILE A 122 -17.06 0.09 -4.60
CA ILE A 122 -17.03 -0.04 -6.07
C ILE A 122 -15.87 0.78 -6.67
N MET A 123 -15.63 1.99 -6.15
CA MET A 123 -14.57 2.87 -6.65
C MET A 123 -13.19 2.32 -6.29
N SER A 124 -13.06 1.63 -5.15
CA SER A 124 -11.81 1.02 -4.71
C SER A 124 -11.29 -0.05 -5.67
N LEU A 125 -12.08 -0.54 -6.61
CA LEU A 125 -11.64 -1.51 -7.61
C LEU A 125 -10.89 -0.89 -8.79
N PHE A 126 -11.04 0.40 -9.07
CA PHE A 126 -10.44 1.02 -10.26
C PHE A 126 -9.92 2.44 -10.07
N VAL A 127 -10.51 3.26 -9.18
CA VAL A 127 -10.10 4.68 -9.04
C VAL A 127 -8.65 4.84 -8.57
N PRO A 128 -8.15 4.09 -7.56
CA PRO A 128 -6.77 4.22 -7.12
C PRO A 128 -5.76 3.88 -8.23
N TYR A 129 -6.03 2.84 -9.01
CA TYR A 129 -5.22 2.49 -10.19
C TYR A 129 -5.18 3.63 -11.21
N GLN A 130 -6.35 4.19 -11.54
CA GLN A 130 -6.45 5.28 -12.51
C GLN A 130 -5.74 6.54 -12.03
N ILE A 131 -5.87 6.90 -10.75
CA ILE A 131 -5.15 8.04 -10.14
C ILE A 131 -3.64 7.79 -10.14
N THR A 132 -3.18 6.59 -9.78
CA THR A 132 -1.75 6.25 -9.81
C THR A 132 -1.18 6.36 -11.22
N LYS A 133 -1.90 5.84 -12.21
CA LYS A 133 -1.53 5.96 -13.61
C LYS A 133 -1.52 7.43 -14.07
N GLU A 134 -2.48 8.23 -13.61
CA GLU A 134 -2.54 9.66 -13.91
C GLU A 134 -1.36 10.43 -13.29
N ILE A 135 -1.02 10.15 -12.01
CA ILE A 135 0.15 10.73 -11.33
C ILE A 135 1.41 10.45 -12.15
N THR A 136 1.66 9.18 -12.45
CA THR A 136 2.85 8.75 -13.20
C THR A 136 2.90 9.39 -14.58
N THR A 137 1.82 9.29 -15.37
CA THR A 137 1.79 9.83 -16.73
C THR A 137 2.05 11.34 -16.77
N LYS A 138 1.46 12.08 -15.82
CA LYS A 138 1.58 13.53 -15.79
C LYS A 138 2.92 14.00 -15.25
N ASN A 139 3.46 13.33 -14.21
CA ASN A 139 4.82 13.60 -13.72
C ASN A 139 5.84 13.39 -14.84
N GLN A 140 5.80 12.26 -15.52
CA GLN A 140 6.72 11.95 -16.62
C GLN A 140 6.59 12.95 -17.76
N ARG A 141 5.36 13.33 -18.15
CA ARG A 141 5.13 14.37 -19.16
C ARG A 141 5.71 15.73 -18.77
N LEU A 142 5.61 16.10 -17.49
CA LEU A 142 6.21 17.34 -16.99
C LEU A 142 7.74 17.24 -16.99
N LEU A 143 8.30 16.12 -16.57
CA LEU A 143 9.75 15.89 -16.56
C LEU A 143 10.33 15.91 -17.99
N HIS A 144 9.66 15.31 -18.99
CA HIS A 144 10.09 15.40 -20.38
C HIS A 144 10.07 16.83 -20.95
N LYS A 145 9.23 17.72 -20.41
CA LYS A 145 9.24 19.13 -20.82
C LYS A 145 10.43 19.89 -20.23
N ILE A 146 10.89 19.50 -19.05
CA ILE A 146 12.05 20.10 -18.38
C ILE A 146 13.34 19.47 -18.91
N PHE A 147 13.34 18.14 -19.06
CA PHE A 147 14.48 17.33 -19.49
C PHE A 147 14.07 16.48 -20.69
N PRO A 148 14.40 16.90 -21.93
CA PRO A 148 13.99 16.15 -23.14
C PRO A 148 14.47 14.68 -23.16
N ASP A 149 15.65 14.39 -22.60
CA ASP A 149 16.24 13.05 -22.54
C ASP A 149 15.85 12.27 -21.27
N PHE A 150 14.85 12.72 -20.51
CA PHE A 150 14.39 12.03 -19.30
C PHE A 150 13.91 10.62 -19.61
N LYS A 151 14.44 9.64 -18.86
CA LYS A 151 13.97 8.25 -18.91
C LYS A 151 12.92 8.03 -17.82
N ASN A 152 11.77 7.50 -18.21
CA ASN A 152 10.69 7.18 -17.29
C ASN A 152 11.18 6.25 -16.17
N ILE A 153 10.90 6.60 -14.91
CA ILE A 153 11.31 5.84 -13.74
C ILE A 153 10.22 4.83 -13.38
N THR A 154 8.98 5.31 -13.30
CA THR A 154 7.83 4.46 -12.94
C THR A 154 7.28 3.77 -14.19
N SER A 155 7.20 2.42 -14.15
CA SER A 155 6.62 1.65 -15.23
C SER A 155 5.12 1.39 -15.03
N TYR A 156 4.35 1.39 -16.13
CA TYR A 156 2.93 1.01 -16.06
C TYR A 156 2.73 -0.46 -15.68
N THR A 157 3.71 -1.31 -15.99
CA THR A 157 3.71 -2.71 -15.60
C THR A 157 3.75 -2.86 -14.07
N LEU A 158 4.60 -2.07 -13.38
CA LEU A 158 4.64 -2.05 -11.91
C LEU A 158 3.30 -1.61 -11.31
N ILE A 159 2.68 -0.56 -11.87
CA ILE A 159 1.36 -0.08 -11.42
C ILE A 159 0.31 -1.19 -11.58
N GLY A 160 0.35 -1.92 -12.71
CA GLY A 160 -0.56 -3.03 -12.99
C GLY A 160 -0.39 -4.19 -12.00
N PHE A 161 0.85 -4.62 -11.76
CA PHE A 161 1.13 -5.70 -10.80
C PHE A 161 0.79 -5.31 -9.37
N TRP A 162 1.18 -4.12 -8.91
CA TRP A 162 0.80 -3.62 -7.60
C TRP A 162 -0.72 -3.64 -7.41
N TRP A 163 -1.46 -3.13 -8.39
CA TRP A 163 -2.91 -3.06 -8.30
C TRP A 163 -3.57 -4.44 -8.36
N ALA A 164 -3.14 -5.31 -9.25
CA ALA A 164 -3.64 -6.68 -9.35
C ALA A 164 -3.41 -7.45 -8.04
N THR A 165 -2.20 -7.37 -7.48
CA THR A 165 -1.87 -8.00 -6.21
C THR A 165 -2.71 -7.43 -5.08
N PHE A 166 -2.87 -6.10 -4.99
CA PHE A 166 -3.74 -5.47 -3.99
C PHE A 166 -5.19 -6.00 -4.05
N ILE A 167 -5.77 -6.12 -5.25
CA ILE A 167 -7.12 -6.66 -5.41
C ILE A 167 -7.17 -8.13 -4.99
N ILE A 168 -6.21 -8.96 -5.41
CA ILE A 168 -6.16 -10.39 -5.06
C ILE A 168 -6.04 -10.55 -3.54
N THR A 169 -5.12 -9.82 -2.90
CA THR A 169 -4.94 -9.85 -1.44
C THR A 169 -6.25 -9.50 -0.71
N ASN A 170 -6.92 -8.41 -1.08
CA ASN A 170 -8.21 -8.04 -0.47
C ASN A 170 -9.29 -9.14 -0.58
N PHE A 171 -9.34 -9.88 -1.70
CA PHE A 171 -10.27 -10.99 -1.84
C PHE A 171 -9.89 -12.18 -0.94
N VAL A 172 -8.60 -12.51 -0.86
CA VAL A 172 -8.11 -13.63 -0.02
C VAL A 172 -8.27 -13.29 1.46
N GLU A 173 -7.94 -12.07 1.89
CA GLU A 173 -8.18 -11.59 3.26
C GLU A 173 -9.67 -11.67 3.65
N ASN A 174 -10.55 -11.24 2.76
CA ASN A 174 -11.99 -11.32 3.01
C ASN A 174 -12.46 -12.78 3.15
N PHE A 175 -11.88 -13.70 2.37
CA PHE A 175 -12.11 -15.13 2.52
C PHE A 175 -11.57 -15.62 3.87
N ALA A 176 -10.30 -15.35 4.20
CA ALA A 176 -9.69 -15.77 5.46
C ALA A 176 -10.44 -15.22 6.68
N PHE A 177 -10.86 -13.95 6.65
CA PHE A 177 -11.67 -13.36 7.71
C PHE A 177 -13.01 -14.09 7.94
N ARG A 178 -13.63 -14.62 6.87
CA ARG A 178 -14.88 -15.40 7.01
C ARG A 178 -14.65 -16.78 7.62
N THR A 179 -13.45 -17.33 7.52
CA THR A 179 -13.14 -18.65 8.12
C THR A 179 -13.07 -18.60 9.64
N ILE A 180 -12.76 -17.42 10.25
CA ILE A 180 -12.77 -17.25 11.72
C ILE A 180 -14.12 -17.61 12.35
N PHE A 181 -15.22 -17.33 11.65
CA PHE A 181 -16.57 -17.59 12.14
C PHE A 181 -17.01 -19.06 11.98
N LYS A 182 -16.11 -19.92 11.51
CA LYS A 182 -16.33 -21.35 11.27
C LYS A 182 -15.12 -22.11 11.83
N THR A 183 -14.95 -22.09 13.15
CA THR A 183 -13.82 -22.74 13.84
C THR A 183 -14.35 -23.62 14.98
N ASP A 184 -15.42 -24.37 14.70
CA ASP A 184 -16.04 -25.26 15.68
C ASP A 184 -15.25 -26.58 15.82
N THR A 185 -14.41 -26.91 14.84
CA THR A 185 -13.57 -28.10 14.81
C THR A 185 -12.09 -27.75 14.62
N ILE A 186 -11.21 -28.68 15.01
CA ILE A 186 -9.75 -28.50 14.84
C ILE A 186 -9.36 -28.41 13.36
N ASP A 187 -10.01 -29.17 12.50
CA ASP A 187 -9.75 -29.14 11.06
C ASP A 187 -10.17 -27.79 10.45
N GLU A 188 -11.24 -27.17 10.92
CA GLU A 188 -11.63 -25.82 10.53
C GLU A 188 -10.62 -24.77 11.03
N LEU A 189 -10.10 -24.94 12.25
CA LEU A 189 -9.07 -24.05 12.79
C LEU A 189 -7.76 -24.16 12.00
N ILE A 190 -7.36 -25.37 11.61
CA ILE A 190 -6.19 -25.60 10.71
C ILE A 190 -6.44 -24.91 9.37
N THR A 191 -7.62 -25.05 8.78
CA THR A 191 -7.98 -24.43 7.49
C THR A 191 -7.96 -22.90 7.59
N SER A 192 -8.46 -22.34 8.68
CA SER A 192 -8.41 -20.91 8.96
C SER A 192 -6.97 -20.41 9.05
N THR A 193 -6.12 -21.10 9.84
CA THR A 193 -4.70 -20.73 9.97
C THR A 193 -3.96 -20.83 8.64
N GLN A 194 -4.24 -21.83 7.81
CA GLN A 194 -3.67 -21.93 6.46
C GLN A 194 -4.11 -20.76 5.55
N ALA A 195 -5.37 -20.33 5.68
CA ALA A 195 -5.85 -19.17 4.93
C ALA A 195 -5.09 -17.88 5.33
N TYR A 196 -4.84 -17.68 6.64
CA TYR A 196 -4.02 -16.55 7.12
C TYR A 196 -2.57 -16.64 6.67
N LEU A 197 -1.96 -17.79 6.69
CA LEU A 197 -0.60 -18.00 6.18
C LEU A 197 -0.49 -17.60 4.70
N VAL A 198 -1.51 -17.90 3.89
CA VAL A 198 -1.55 -17.47 2.48
C VAL A 198 -1.70 -15.95 2.37
N THR A 199 -2.54 -15.32 3.22
CA THR A 199 -2.68 -13.85 3.23
C THR A 199 -1.37 -13.17 3.60
N ASP A 200 -0.65 -13.65 4.60
CA ASP A 200 0.64 -13.08 5.03
C ASP A 200 1.69 -13.10 3.91
N ILE A 201 1.74 -14.20 3.14
CA ILE A 201 2.61 -14.28 1.96
C ILE A 201 2.22 -13.25 0.90
N LEU A 202 0.92 -13.14 0.58
CA LEU A 202 0.42 -12.18 -0.39
C LEU A 202 0.65 -10.73 0.04
N ASP A 203 0.51 -10.44 1.34
CA ASP A 203 0.77 -9.12 1.91
C ASP A 203 2.23 -8.70 1.81
N ILE A 204 3.16 -9.63 1.98
CA ILE A 204 4.59 -9.36 1.75
C ILE A 204 4.81 -8.96 0.28
N ILE A 205 4.23 -9.71 -0.67
CA ILE A 205 4.36 -9.42 -2.10
C ILE A 205 3.73 -8.04 -2.42
N ALA A 206 2.52 -7.78 -1.92
CA ALA A 206 1.82 -6.51 -2.10
C ALA A 206 2.61 -5.35 -1.51
N SER A 207 3.19 -5.53 -0.31
CA SER A 207 4.01 -4.52 0.36
C SER A 207 5.29 -4.21 -0.41
N VAL A 208 5.98 -5.22 -0.94
CA VAL A 208 7.18 -5.02 -1.78
C VAL A 208 6.84 -4.23 -3.04
N LEU A 209 5.75 -4.57 -3.72
CA LEU A 209 5.29 -3.84 -4.91
C LEU A 209 4.88 -2.40 -4.57
N ALA A 210 4.23 -2.19 -3.41
CA ALA A 210 3.87 -0.85 -2.93
C ALA A 210 5.13 -0.02 -2.60
N ILE A 211 6.14 -0.60 -1.94
CA ILE A 211 7.43 0.07 -1.68
C ILE A 211 8.07 0.54 -2.99
N LEU A 212 8.18 -0.35 -3.98
CA LEU A 212 8.75 -0.03 -5.28
C LEU A 212 7.97 1.09 -5.98
N LEU A 213 6.65 1.04 -5.93
CA LEU A 213 5.78 2.06 -6.50
C LEU A 213 5.98 3.42 -5.81
N VAL A 214 5.93 3.46 -4.47
CA VAL A 214 6.13 4.69 -3.68
C VAL A 214 7.50 5.29 -3.96
N MET A 215 8.56 4.46 -4.01
CA MET A 215 9.92 4.91 -4.31
C MET A 215 10.02 5.55 -5.70
N GLN A 216 9.49 4.90 -6.73
CA GLN A 216 9.57 5.36 -8.12
C GLN A 216 8.76 6.64 -8.34
N VAL A 217 7.49 6.65 -7.89
CA VAL A 217 6.61 7.83 -8.00
C VAL A 217 7.20 9.03 -7.24
N SER A 218 7.69 8.79 -6.01
CA SER A 218 8.29 9.87 -5.20
C SER A 218 9.59 10.39 -5.80
N LYS A 219 10.37 9.55 -6.47
CA LYS A 219 11.58 10.01 -7.18
C LYS A 219 11.22 10.95 -8.32
N GLU A 220 10.19 10.65 -9.12
CA GLU A 220 9.69 11.53 -10.17
C GLU A 220 9.11 12.84 -9.58
N GLU A 221 8.37 12.75 -8.48
CA GLU A 221 7.80 13.92 -7.79
C GLU A 221 8.89 14.84 -7.21
N ASN A 222 9.95 14.27 -6.60
CA ASN A 222 11.06 15.03 -6.05
C ASN A 222 11.86 15.74 -7.16
N LEU A 223 12.13 15.07 -8.28
CA LEU A 223 12.75 15.71 -9.43
C LEU A 223 11.94 16.91 -9.94
N LEU A 224 10.62 16.80 -9.96
CA LEU A 224 9.75 17.93 -10.31
C LEU A 224 9.82 19.03 -9.26
N PHE A 225 9.81 18.70 -7.98
CA PHE A 225 9.87 19.68 -6.89
C PHE A 225 11.17 20.50 -6.92
N GLU A 226 12.29 19.83 -7.08
CA GLU A 226 13.61 20.47 -7.15
C GLU A 226 13.76 21.38 -8.38
N ASN A 227 13.19 20.96 -9.51
CA ASN A 227 13.35 21.64 -10.81
C ASN A 227 12.10 22.40 -11.26
N PHE A 228 11.14 22.64 -10.36
CA PHE A 228 9.87 23.31 -10.69
C PHE A 228 10.08 24.70 -11.29
N HIS A 229 11.17 25.39 -10.92
CA HIS A 229 11.53 26.72 -11.45
C HIS A 229 11.88 26.72 -12.95
N LEU A 230 12.24 25.54 -13.51
CA LEU A 230 12.52 25.38 -14.93
C LEU A 230 11.26 25.14 -15.78
N TYR A 231 10.13 24.87 -15.12
CA TYR A 231 8.87 24.63 -15.81
C TYR A 231 8.21 25.92 -16.25
N THR A 232 8.22 26.19 -17.55
CA THR A 232 7.45 27.28 -18.18
C THR A 232 6.13 26.72 -18.74
N PRO A 233 4.97 27.10 -18.21
CA PRO A 233 3.69 26.71 -18.80
C PRO A 233 3.59 27.29 -20.22
N ARG A 234 3.50 26.43 -21.25
CA ARG A 234 3.05 26.91 -22.58
C ARG A 234 1.53 27.06 -22.52
N HIS A 235 1.06 28.24 -22.86
CA HIS A 235 -0.37 28.56 -23.01
C HIS A 235 -1.00 27.80 -24.16
#